data_87f662435fff6e3f4581a54b83c7d29d
#
_entry.id   87f662435fff6e3f4581a54b83c7d29d
#
_cell.length_a   1.000
_cell.length_b   1.000
_cell.length_c   1.000
_cell.angle_alpha   90.00
_cell.angle_beta   90.00
_cell.angle_gamma   90.00
#
_symmetry.space_group_name_H-M   'P 1'
#
loop_
_entity.id
_entity.type
_entity.pdbx_description
1 polymer ?
#
loop_
_entity_poly.entity_id
_entity_poly.type
_entity_poly.pdbx_seq_one_letter_code
_entity_poly.pdbx_strand_id
1 'polypeptide(L)'
;MAGQYSCSFARRLCLSIALLAVQLLCVLSKPTTRDASSSSILAESSRIVPDYVTRYAPLVWLHSDDPFRPADLLQHIRHTTPATNQSSIPNLPKLDLDNLALLNDVDTRGGRVALTSNDDITGLPPWLYGSLPDESGRIANATPCVVILVEKSARDVDAFFFYFYSYDRGANITQVLEPLNRLIEDTEHGMHFGDHVGDWEHNMVRFRDGKPTGIYYSQHVSGSAYNWNDKALSMKGGRPFVFSAYGSHANYASTGNHVHDAALVDFCDAGRLWDPVLSAYFYHLDPASFKLTRLFLSGANSSAASNFTSFFYFTGIWGDEQYPDNDIRQKTVPHFGLKRFVSGPQGPIVKNLVRKGLHPDQREKKPWMQWAVGIFMFWYPCCIRGWRLWVSLSVIVGFIILTAFGIRYGIKKYRRTKGYKKLETTDIPLNDMSYREESSGLHHDQDDFDARDER
;
A
#
# COMPACT_ATOMS: atom_id res chain seq x y z
N MET A 1 -46.29 -54.22 -7.52
CA MET A 1 -46.06 -53.06 -6.64
C MET A 1 -45.10 -53.43 -5.51
N ALA A 2 -43.84 -53.80 -5.80
CA ALA A 2 -42.87 -54.19 -4.76
C ALA A 2 -41.46 -53.67 -5.02
N GLY A 3 -41.30 -52.70 -5.92
CA GLY A 3 -39.96 -52.22 -6.29
C GLY A 3 -39.58 -50.79 -5.85
N GLN A 4 -40.46 -50.00 -5.24
CA GLN A 4 -40.21 -48.59 -4.91
C GLN A 4 -39.87 -48.29 -3.44
N TYR A 5 -40.04 -49.23 -2.53
CA TYR A 5 -39.78 -49.02 -1.10
C TYR A 5 -38.34 -49.35 -0.67
N SER A 6 -37.60 -50.10 -1.47
CA SER A 6 -36.22 -50.51 -1.12
C SER A 6 -35.18 -49.39 -1.31
N CYS A 7 -35.38 -48.46 -2.25
CA CYS A 7 -34.38 -47.39 -2.56
C CYS A 7 -34.43 -46.23 -1.56
N SER A 8 -35.59 -45.98 -0.93
CA SER A 8 -35.75 -44.90 0.07
C SER A 8 -35.11 -45.24 1.41
N PHE A 9 -35.17 -46.53 1.81
CA PHE A 9 -34.60 -46.98 3.08
C PHE A 9 -33.05 -47.00 3.03
N ALA A 10 -32.48 -47.46 1.93
CA ALA A 10 -31.04 -47.48 1.74
C ALA A 10 -30.45 -46.04 1.68
N ARG A 11 -31.12 -45.07 1.04
CA ARG A 11 -30.70 -43.66 1.04
C ARG A 11 -30.76 -43.01 2.42
N ARG A 12 -31.80 -43.32 3.23
CA ARG A 12 -31.91 -42.81 4.60
C ARG A 12 -30.83 -43.41 5.52
N LEU A 13 -30.52 -44.68 5.35
CA LEU A 13 -29.47 -45.35 6.11
C LEU A 13 -28.09 -44.83 5.75
N CYS A 14 -27.78 -44.60 4.47
CA CYS A 14 -26.52 -43.98 4.05
C CYS A 14 -26.36 -42.53 4.54
N LEU A 15 -27.44 -41.72 4.53
CA LEU A 15 -27.40 -40.37 5.08
C LEU A 15 -27.18 -40.37 6.60
N SER A 16 -27.81 -41.29 7.34
CA SER A 16 -27.63 -41.39 8.79
C SER A 16 -26.22 -41.84 9.16
N ILE A 17 -25.62 -42.78 8.40
CA ILE A 17 -24.26 -43.25 8.62
C ILE A 17 -23.27 -42.13 8.27
N ALA A 18 -23.51 -41.35 7.20
CA ALA A 18 -22.69 -40.21 6.84
C ALA A 18 -22.75 -39.08 7.89
N LEU A 19 -23.92 -38.78 8.46
CA LEU A 19 -24.07 -37.82 9.55
C LEU A 19 -23.40 -38.31 10.86
N LEU A 20 -23.49 -39.59 11.19
CA LEU A 20 -22.77 -40.17 12.33
C LEU A 20 -21.25 -40.13 12.13
N ALA A 21 -20.75 -40.40 10.93
CA ALA A 21 -19.34 -40.32 10.60
C ALA A 21 -18.80 -38.87 10.69
N VAL A 22 -19.58 -37.88 10.25
CA VAL A 22 -19.23 -36.45 10.40
C VAL A 22 -19.27 -36.02 11.86
N GLN A 23 -20.21 -36.49 12.66
CA GLN A 23 -20.24 -36.20 14.10
C GLN A 23 -19.11 -36.91 14.85
N LEU A 24 -18.70 -38.11 14.47
CA LEU A 24 -17.57 -38.82 15.06
C LEU A 24 -16.23 -38.14 14.67
N LEU A 25 -16.10 -37.64 13.44
CA LEU A 25 -14.96 -36.82 13.00
C LEU A 25 -14.89 -35.49 13.75
N CYS A 26 -16.01 -34.83 14.01
CA CYS A 26 -16.05 -33.61 14.83
C CYS A 26 -15.76 -33.89 16.33
N VAL A 27 -16.00 -35.06 16.86
CA VAL A 27 -15.66 -35.42 18.25
C VAL A 27 -14.20 -35.86 18.36
N LEU A 28 -13.62 -36.45 17.30
CA LEU A 28 -12.20 -36.82 17.24
C LEU A 28 -11.30 -35.68 16.83
N SER A 29 -11.82 -34.62 16.23
CA SER A 29 -11.16 -33.34 16.00
C SER A 29 -11.47 -32.32 17.10
N LYS A 30 -11.48 -32.76 18.37
CA LYS A 30 -11.19 -31.78 19.43
C LYS A 30 -9.84 -31.17 19.06
N PRO A 31 -9.76 -29.84 18.90
CA PRO A 31 -8.47 -29.22 18.88
C PRO A 31 -7.85 -29.69 20.21
N THR A 32 -6.78 -30.46 20.14
CA THR A 32 -5.83 -30.47 21.23
C THR A 32 -5.63 -29.02 21.55
N THR A 33 -6.12 -28.57 22.68
CA THR A 33 -5.64 -27.36 23.32
C THR A 33 -4.14 -27.59 23.39
N ARG A 34 -3.44 -27.19 22.32
CA ARG A 34 -2.04 -26.87 22.41
C ARG A 34 -2.02 -25.86 23.54
N ASP A 35 -1.40 -26.26 24.62
CA ASP A 35 -1.14 -25.39 25.73
C ASP A 35 -0.76 -24.01 25.15
N ALA A 36 -1.64 -23.04 25.36
CA ALA A 36 -1.38 -21.64 25.06
C ALA A 36 -0.26 -21.11 25.99
N SER A 37 0.50 -21.99 26.59
CA SER A 37 1.65 -21.80 27.44
C SER A 37 2.99 -22.04 26.74
N SER A 38 3.05 -22.17 25.42
CA SER A 38 4.33 -21.96 24.75
C SER A 38 4.62 -20.47 24.85
N SER A 39 5.39 -20.14 25.88
CA SER A 39 5.89 -18.82 26.20
C SER A 39 6.26 -18.09 24.91
N SER A 40 5.55 -16.99 24.62
CA SER A 40 6.00 -16.07 23.60
C SER A 40 7.43 -15.66 23.94
N ILE A 41 8.27 -15.47 22.91
CA ILE A 41 9.67 -15.04 23.07
C ILE A 41 9.74 -13.75 23.91
N LEU A 42 8.67 -12.97 23.89
CA LEU A 42 8.49 -11.73 24.63
C LEU A 42 7.52 -11.94 25.82
N ALA A 43 7.79 -12.98 26.61
CA ALA A 43 6.96 -13.29 27.77
C ALA A 43 6.63 -12.02 28.58
N GLU A 44 5.37 -11.90 28.99
CA GLU A 44 4.86 -10.75 29.77
C GLU A 44 5.71 -10.42 31.02
N SER A 45 6.52 -11.37 31.48
CA SER A 45 7.45 -11.22 32.62
C SER A 45 8.72 -10.43 32.34
N SER A 46 9.14 -10.21 31.10
CA SER A 46 10.41 -9.53 30.81
C SER A 46 10.27 -8.22 30.03
N ARG A 47 9.21 -7.59 29.85
CA ARG A 47 8.98 -6.26 29.18
C ARG A 47 10.25 -5.56 28.65
N ILE A 48 11.24 -6.33 28.21
CA ILE A 48 12.54 -5.86 27.73
C ILE A 48 12.58 -6.01 26.19
N VAL A 49 13.03 -4.96 25.53
CA VAL A 49 13.27 -4.98 24.08
C VAL A 49 14.42 -5.96 23.78
N PRO A 50 14.23 -6.96 22.90
CA PRO A 50 15.30 -7.84 22.49
C PRO A 50 16.44 -7.09 21.79
N ASP A 51 17.70 -7.37 22.17
CA ASP A 51 18.87 -6.65 21.66
C ASP A 51 19.00 -6.63 20.14
N TYR A 52 18.54 -7.70 19.46
CA TYR A 52 18.60 -7.76 18.00
C TYR A 52 17.74 -6.70 17.33
N VAL A 53 16.67 -6.23 17.98
CA VAL A 53 15.78 -5.20 17.44
C VAL A 53 16.52 -3.87 17.24
N THR A 54 17.25 -3.44 18.27
CA THR A 54 18.05 -2.19 18.19
C THR A 54 19.32 -2.37 17.36
N ARG A 55 19.95 -3.56 17.44
CA ARG A 55 21.17 -3.90 16.70
C ARG A 55 20.98 -3.82 15.18
N TYR A 56 19.82 -4.20 14.66
CA TYR A 56 19.51 -4.23 13.25
C TYR A 56 18.49 -3.16 12.82
N ALA A 57 18.19 -2.21 13.71
CA ALA A 57 17.26 -1.13 13.41
C ALA A 57 17.74 -0.28 12.22
N PRO A 58 16.83 0.21 11.37
CA PRO A 58 17.18 1.12 10.31
C PRO A 58 17.83 2.41 10.83
N LEU A 59 18.70 3.01 10.00
CA LEU A 59 19.26 4.35 10.18
C LEU A 59 18.67 5.24 9.09
N VAL A 60 18.09 6.37 9.45
CA VAL A 60 17.36 7.24 8.52
C VAL A 60 18.20 8.46 8.15
N TRP A 61 18.45 8.65 6.87
CA TRP A 61 18.94 9.89 6.29
C TRP A 61 17.76 10.79 5.98
N LEU A 62 17.62 11.89 6.71
CA LEU A 62 16.66 12.94 6.43
C LEU A 62 17.17 13.78 5.26
N HIS A 63 16.30 14.22 4.37
CA HIS A 63 16.71 15.05 3.22
C HIS A 63 17.28 16.37 3.71
N SER A 64 18.39 16.83 3.08
CA SER A 64 19.14 18.02 3.52
C SER A 64 18.29 19.30 3.53
N ASP A 65 17.47 19.47 2.50
CA ASP A 65 16.67 20.69 2.30
C ASP A 65 15.26 20.59 2.90
N ASP A 66 14.87 19.41 3.45
CA ASP A 66 13.55 19.28 4.06
C ASP A 66 13.51 20.03 5.40
N PRO A 67 12.63 21.03 5.55
CA PRO A 67 12.48 21.72 6.82
C PRO A 67 11.70 20.94 7.85
N PHE A 68 10.88 19.96 7.42
CA PHE A 68 10.03 19.17 8.32
C PHE A 68 10.78 17.94 8.80
N ARG A 69 10.93 17.83 10.10
CA ARG A 69 11.75 16.84 10.80
C ARG A 69 10.86 15.93 11.64
N PRO A 70 11.37 14.78 12.09
CA PRO A 70 10.61 13.92 13.01
C PRO A 70 10.13 14.70 14.22
N ALA A 71 8.87 14.48 14.62
CA ALA A 71 8.16 15.30 15.60
C ALA A 71 7.69 14.47 16.80
N ASP A 72 7.60 15.11 17.96
CA ASP A 72 7.09 14.47 19.18
C ASP A 72 5.58 14.23 19.11
N LEU A 73 5.16 12.99 19.34
CA LEU A 73 3.75 12.59 19.29
C LEU A 73 2.87 13.35 20.30
N LEU A 74 3.36 13.53 21.53
CA LEU A 74 2.58 14.19 22.56
C LEU A 74 2.47 15.69 22.31
N GLN A 75 3.55 16.32 21.81
CA GLN A 75 3.49 17.73 21.41
C GLN A 75 2.52 17.94 20.25
N HIS A 76 2.52 17.04 19.26
CA HIS A 76 1.55 17.09 18.18
C HIS A 76 0.09 17.08 18.70
N ILE A 77 -0.25 16.14 19.60
CA ILE A 77 -1.59 16.09 20.22
C ILE A 77 -1.92 17.41 20.95
N ARG A 78 -0.95 18.02 21.62
CA ARG A 78 -1.14 19.28 22.38
C ARG A 78 -1.39 20.50 21.48
N HIS A 79 -0.93 20.46 20.24
CA HIS A 79 -1.17 21.51 19.25
C HIS A 79 -2.41 21.28 18.40
N THR A 80 -3.19 20.25 18.72
CA THR A 80 -4.41 19.90 17.98
C THR A 80 -5.63 19.87 18.90
N THR A 81 -6.80 20.08 18.31
CA THR A 81 -8.10 19.89 18.96
C THR A 81 -8.92 18.89 18.16
N PRO A 82 -9.49 17.85 18.80
CA PRO A 82 -10.37 16.93 18.11
C PRO A 82 -11.59 17.62 17.50
N ALA A 83 -11.82 17.36 16.22
CA ALA A 83 -12.94 17.90 15.47
C ALA A 83 -13.58 16.84 14.58
N THR A 84 -14.80 17.06 14.18
CA THR A 84 -15.50 16.29 13.16
C THR A 84 -16.28 17.26 12.27
N ASN A 85 -16.19 17.08 10.95
CA ASN A 85 -16.75 18.03 9.98
C ASN A 85 -16.35 19.49 10.31
N GLN A 86 -15.09 19.70 10.63
CA GLN A 86 -14.48 20.99 11.00
C GLN A 86 -15.07 21.66 12.25
N SER A 87 -15.87 20.94 13.04
CA SER A 87 -16.41 21.42 14.30
C SER A 87 -15.73 20.74 15.47
N SER A 88 -15.18 21.51 16.40
CA SER A 88 -14.52 20.97 17.60
C SER A 88 -15.49 20.19 18.48
N ILE A 89 -15.02 19.08 19.06
CA ILE A 89 -15.79 18.23 19.95
C ILE A 89 -15.71 18.79 21.37
N PRO A 90 -16.83 19.18 21.99
CA PRO A 90 -16.82 19.75 23.32
C PRO A 90 -16.64 18.70 24.42
N ASN A 91 -16.27 19.17 25.63
CA ASN A 91 -16.26 18.39 26.88
C ASN A 91 -15.33 17.17 26.87
N LEU A 92 -14.26 17.19 26.07
CA LEU A 92 -13.23 16.15 26.12
C LEU A 92 -12.26 16.36 27.30
N PRO A 93 -11.74 15.28 27.90
CA PRO A 93 -10.64 15.39 28.86
C PRO A 93 -9.38 15.90 28.14
N LYS A 94 -8.39 16.34 28.92
CA LYS A 94 -7.06 16.61 28.36
C LYS A 94 -6.50 15.36 27.71
N LEU A 95 -6.26 15.41 26.41
CA LEU A 95 -5.78 14.28 25.63
C LEU A 95 -4.26 14.08 25.77
N ASP A 96 -3.87 12.81 25.76
CA ASP A 96 -2.51 12.35 25.70
C ASP A 96 -2.41 10.96 25.03
N LEU A 97 -1.24 10.35 25.06
CA LEU A 97 -1.00 9.06 24.44
C LEU A 97 -1.71 7.87 25.14
N ASP A 98 -2.22 8.07 26.38
CA ASP A 98 -2.90 7.01 27.15
C ASP A 98 -4.43 7.06 27.01
N ASN A 99 -5.01 8.12 26.45
CA ASN A 99 -6.44 8.26 26.36
C ASN A 99 -7.00 8.59 24.97
N LEU A 100 -6.14 8.68 23.94
CA LEU A 100 -6.55 9.13 22.60
C LEU A 100 -7.63 8.24 21.95
N ALA A 101 -7.65 6.93 22.28
CA ALA A 101 -8.67 6.02 21.75
C ALA A 101 -10.09 6.31 22.24
N LEU A 102 -10.28 7.14 23.28
CA LEU A 102 -11.62 7.61 23.69
C LEU A 102 -12.35 8.35 22.56
N LEU A 103 -11.59 8.90 21.62
CA LEU A 103 -12.16 9.58 20.45
C LEU A 103 -12.84 8.63 19.47
N ASN A 104 -12.58 7.33 19.54
CA ASN A 104 -13.25 6.34 18.68
C ASN A 104 -14.73 6.16 19.05
N ASP A 105 -15.12 6.50 20.29
CA ASP A 105 -16.48 6.35 20.80
C ASP A 105 -17.36 7.59 20.51
N VAL A 106 -16.77 8.61 19.87
CA VAL A 106 -17.49 9.84 19.50
C VAL A 106 -18.39 9.55 18.29
N ASP A 107 -19.67 9.92 18.38
CA ASP A 107 -20.59 9.83 17.25
C ASP A 107 -20.22 10.86 16.17
N THR A 108 -19.61 10.38 15.10
CA THR A 108 -19.19 11.20 13.95
C THR A 108 -20.19 11.16 12.79
N ARG A 109 -21.35 10.48 12.95
CA ARG A 109 -22.33 10.25 11.89
C ARG A 109 -21.73 9.66 10.60
N GLY A 110 -20.76 8.75 10.77
CA GLY A 110 -20.08 8.07 9.67
C GLY A 110 -18.77 8.73 9.19
N GLY A 111 -18.39 9.89 9.76
CA GLY A 111 -17.09 10.51 9.56
C GLY A 111 -15.99 9.90 10.46
N ARG A 112 -14.91 10.63 10.61
CA ARG A 112 -13.82 10.31 11.56
C ARG A 112 -13.51 11.52 12.41
N VAL A 113 -13.02 11.30 13.61
CA VAL A 113 -12.44 12.38 14.41
C VAL A 113 -11.09 12.75 13.83
N ALA A 114 -10.86 14.04 13.62
CA ALA A 114 -9.60 14.61 13.16
C ALA A 114 -8.92 15.35 14.30
N LEU A 115 -7.62 15.20 14.46
CA LEU A 115 -6.78 16.02 15.34
C LEU A 115 -6.44 17.31 14.61
N THR A 116 -7.38 18.24 14.59
CA THR A 116 -7.29 19.48 13.82
C THR A 116 -6.33 20.47 14.47
N SER A 117 -5.46 21.08 13.67
CA SER A 117 -4.51 22.09 14.13
C SER A 117 -5.20 23.25 14.85
N ASN A 118 -4.62 23.68 15.98
CA ASN A 118 -5.07 24.88 16.69
C ASN A 118 -4.61 26.18 16.01
N ASP A 119 -3.62 26.07 15.13
CA ASP A 119 -3.02 27.20 14.42
C ASP A 119 -3.40 27.18 12.94
N ASP A 120 -3.36 28.31 12.27
CA ASP A 120 -3.45 28.38 10.82
C ASP A 120 -2.21 27.77 10.18
N ILE A 121 -2.36 26.62 9.55
CA ILE A 121 -1.26 25.86 8.94
C ILE A 121 -0.64 26.54 7.72
N THR A 122 -1.33 27.51 7.11
CA THR A 122 -0.79 28.30 5.99
C THR A 122 0.40 29.15 6.40
N GLY A 123 0.46 29.54 7.68
CA GLY A 123 1.57 30.26 8.30
C GLY A 123 2.72 29.36 8.75
N LEU A 124 2.62 28.04 8.59
CA LEU A 124 3.61 27.05 9.01
C LEU A 124 4.12 27.30 10.45
N PRO A 125 3.26 27.15 11.47
CA PRO A 125 3.65 27.40 12.86
C PRO A 125 4.82 26.51 13.29
N PRO A 126 5.68 26.96 14.22
CA PRO A 126 6.97 26.31 14.56
C PRO A 126 6.88 24.82 14.94
N TRP A 127 5.78 24.37 15.54
CA TRP A 127 5.63 22.99 15.98
C TRP A 127 5.50 21.98 14.82
N LEU A 128 5.18 22.45 13.60
CA LEU A 128 5.14 21.62 12.40
C LEU A 128 6.52 21.17 11.94
N TYR A 129 7.57 21.92 12.27
CA TYR A 129 8.93 21.63 11.78
C TYR A 129 9.62 20.46 12.49
N GLY A 130 9.08 19.98 13.63
CA GLY A 130 9.70 18.89 14.37
C GLY A 130 11.07 19.25 14.94
N SER A 131 11.96 18.27 15.08
CA SER A 131 13.27 18.45 15.73
C SER A 131 14.39 17.77 14.94
N LEU A 132 15.52 18.48 14.80
CA LEU A 132 16.71 17.97 14.13
C LEU A 132 17.45 17.00 15.05
N PRO A 133 17.93 15.84 14.55
CA PRO A 133 18.82 14.97 15.31
C PRO A 133 20.17 15.64 15.62
N ASP A 134 20.74 15.33 16.77
CA ASP A 134 22.11 15.71 17.13
C ASP A 134 23.16 14.91 16.33
N GLU A 135 24.44 15.07 16.64
CA GLU A 135 25.54 14.37 15.95
C GLU A 135 25.54 12.86 16.21
N SER A 136 24.94 12.40 17.30
CA SER A 136 24.77 10.97 17.59
C SER A 136 23.58 10.36 16.83
N GLY A 137 22.77 11.18 16.20
CA GLY A 137 21.51 10.79 15.55
C GLY A 137 20.32 10.76 16.51
N ARG A 138 20.46 11.24 17.74
CA ARG A 138 19.35 11.31 18.71
C ARG A 138 18.58 12.60 18.55
N ILE A 139 17.26 12.52 18.74
CA ILE A 139 16.41 13.71 18.92
C ILE A 139 16.18 13.91 20.43
N ALA A 140 16.72 14.99 20.96
CA ALA A 140 16.55 15.32 22.36
C ALA A 140 15.14 15.87 22.62
N ASN A 141 14.56 15.53 23.79
CA ASN A 141 13.25 16.04 24.23
C ASN A 141 12.05 15.75 23.33
N ALA A 142 12.19 14.81 22.39
CA ALA A 142 11.12 14.34 21.54
C ALA A 142 11.18 12.82 21.36
N THR A 143 10.02 12.19 21.18
CA THR A 143 9.91 10.76 20.87
C THR A 143 9.11 10.56 19.59
N PRO A 144 9.77 10.75 18.43
CA PRO A 144 9.11 10.67 17.12
C PRO A 144 9.03 9.25 16.57
N CYS A 145 9.64 8.28 17.21
CA CYS A 145 9.66 6.90 16.74
C CYS A 145 8.84 5.99 17.64
N VAL A 146 8.07 5.09 17.00
CA VAL A 146 7.34 4.02 17.67
C VAL A 146 7.79 2.68 17.07
N VAL A 147 8.33 1.80 17.89
CA VAL A 147 8.75 0.47 17.46
C VAL A 147 7.75 -0.57 17.99
N ILE A 148 7.11 -1.30 17.07
CA ILE A 148 6.11 -2.32 17.41
C ILE A 148 6.62 -3.69 16.96
N LEU A 149 6.79 -4.60 17.91
CA LEU A 149 7.17 -5.98 17.66
C LEU A 149 5.92 -6.83 17.55
N VAL A 150 5.75 -7.51 16.43
CA VAL A 150 4.65 -8.44 16.18
C VAL A 150 5.21 -9.85 16.14
N GLU A 151 4.91 -10.63 17.18
CA GLU A 151 5.36 -12.02 17.26
C GLU A 151 4.43 -12.91 16.43
N LYS A 152 4.93 -13.44 15.33
CA LYS A 152 4.16 -14.31 14.41
C LYS A 152 4.27 -15.77 14.77
N SER A 153 5.37 -16.17 15.35
CA SER A 153 5.65 -17.50 15.89
C SER A 153 6.78 -17.42 16.90
N ALA A 154 7.07 -18.52 17.59
CA ALA A 154 8.22 -18.60 18.52
C ALA A 154 9.57 -18.23 17.86
N ARG A 155 9.66 -18.21 16.54
CA ARG A 155 10.90 -17.93 15.78
C ARG A 155 10.83 -16.68 14.93
N ASP A 156 9.64 -16.24 14.53
CA ASP A 156 9.45 -15.17 13.56
C ASP A 156 8.83 -13.93 14.22
N VAL A 157 9.54 -12.81 14.15
CA VAL A 157 9.11 -11.51 14.68
C VAL A 157 9.23 -10.48 13.59
N ASP A 158 8.19 -9.68 13.38
CA ASP A 158 8.22 -8.48 12.55
C ASP A 158 8.36 -7.26 13.45
N ALA A 159 9.42 -6.46 13.27
CA ALA A 159 9.62 -5.20 13.96
C ALA A 159 9.29 -4.05 13.03
N PHE A 160 8.26 -3.30 13.38
CA PHE A 160 7.84 -2.09 12.67
C PHE A 160 8.45 -0.87 13.33
N PHE A 161 9.15 -0.05 12.59
CA PHE A 161 9.73 1.22 13.00
C PHE A 161 8.90 2.32 12.36
N PHE A 162 7.98 2.91 13.13
CA PHE A 162 7.14 4.01 12.68
C PHE A 162 7.82 5.34 12.98
N TYR A 163 7.79 6.21 12.01
CA TYR A 163 8.35 7.56 12.06
C TYR A 163 7.20 8.55 11.96
N PHE A 164 7.18 9.51 12.88
CA PHE A 164 6.13 10.52 12.96
C PHE A 164 6.68 11.89 12.64
N TYR A 165 5.97 12.60 11.77
CA TYR A 165 6.22 13.99 11.42
C TYR A 165 4.93 14.80 11.65
N SER A 166 5.05 16.05 12.11
CA SER A 166 3.85 16.89 12.33
C SER A 166 3.27 17.47 11.06
N TYR A 167 4.03 17.44 9.96
CA TYR A 167 3.59 17.95 8.67
C TYR A 167 4.24 17.21 7.53
N ASP A 168 3.44 16.88 6.53
CA ASP A 168 3.85 16.43 5.20
C ASP A 168 3.71 17.62 4.26
N ARG A 169 4.80 17.96 3.57
CA ARG A 169 4.79 18.96 2.52
C ARG A 169 4.63 18.28 1.19
N GLY A 170 3.46 18.37 0.63
CA GLY A 170 3.13 17.75 -0.64
C GLY A 170 4.01 18.23 -1.80
N ALA A 171 3.80 17.65 -2.96
CA ALA A 171 4.59 17.92 -4.14
C ALA A 171 4.41 19.34 -4.67
N ASN A 172 5.46 19.90 -5.27
CA ASN A 172 5.39 21.11 -6.07
C ASN A 172 5.58 20.78 -7.57
N ILE A 173 5.49 21.82 -8.43
CA ILE A 173 5.62 21.65 -9.87
C ILE A 173 6.95 21.00 -10.30
N THR A 174 8.02 21.17 -9.53
CA THR A 174 9.35 20.61 -9.85
C THR A 174 9.41 19.11 -9.65
N GLN A 175 8.49 18.54 -8.86
CA GLN A 175 8.36 17.12 -8.59
C GLN A 175 7.40 16.43 -9.56
N VAL A 176 6.73 17.21 -10.42
CA VAL A 176 5.87 16.66 -11.49
C VAL A 176 6.70 16.41 -12.73
N LEU A 177 6.54 15.22 -13.30
CA LEU A 177 7.32 14.81 -14.47
C LEU A 177 6.95 15.55 -15.74
N GLU A 178 7.95 15.90 -16.54
CA GLU A 178 7.71 16.39 -17.89
C GLU A 178 7.11 15.28 -18.80
N PRO A 179 6.13 15.60 -19.67
CA PRO A 179 5.59 16.94 -19.98
C PRO A 179 4.43 17.35 -19.08
N LEU A 180 4.03 16.55 -18.09
CA LEU A 180 2.84 16.80 -17.27
C LEU A 180 2.97 18.12 -16.48
N ASN A 181 4.18 18.47 -16.04
CA ASN A 181 4.44 19.74 -15.37
C ASN A 181 4.09 20.97 -16.22
N ARG A 182 4.15 20.85 -17.55
CA ARG A 182 3.75 21.94 -18.49
C ARG A 182 2.24 22.07 -18.64
N LEU A 183 1.47 21.07 -18.22
CA LEU A 183 0.01 21.11 -18.23
C LEU A 183 -0.55 21.70 -16.94
N ILE A 184 0.27 21.82 -15.91
CA ILE A 184 -0.08 22.52 -14.68
C ILE A 184 0.28 23.97 -14.92
N GLU A 185 -0.71 24.81 -15.16
CA GLU A 185 -0.49 26.25 -15.26
C GLU A 185 0.07 26.75 -13.93
N ASP A 186 1.11 27.58 -14.00
CA ASP A 186 1.77 28.20 -12.84
C ASP A 186 0.80 29.21 -12.22
N THR A 187 -0.13 28.70 -11.41
CA THR A 187 -1.14 29.52 -10.76
C THR A 187 -0.58 30.36 -9.61
N GLU A 188 0.47 29.88 -8.96
CA GLU A 188 1.23 30.59 -7.93
C GLU A 188 2.63 29.96 -7.81
N HIS A 189 3.69 30.76 -7.91
CA HIS A 189 5.07 30.31 -7.75
C HIS A 189 5.26 29.62 -6.39
N GLY A 190 5.70 28.36 -6.38
CA GLY A 190 5.95 27.59 -5.17
C GLY A 190 4.72 26.95 -4.51
N MET A 191 3.58 26.86 -5.21
CA MET A 191 2.42 26.14 -4.69
C MET A 191 2.72 24.65 -4.55
N HIS A 192 2.43 24.09 -3.37
CA HIS A 192 2.43 22.68 -3.07
C HIS A 192 1.00 22.14 -3.14
N PHE A 193 0.86 20.85 -3.38
CA PHE A 193 -0.43 20.13 -3.37
C PHE A 193 -0.25 18.75 -2.74
N GLY A 194 -1.24 18.37 -1.94
CA GLY A 194 -1.15 17.16 -1.11
C GLY A 194 -0.60 17.41 0.30
N ASP A 195 -0.43 18.68 0.70
CA ASP A 195 0.02 19.04 2.05
C ASP A 195 -0.96 18.52 3.11
N HIS A 196 -0.46 18.01 4.22
CA HIS A 196 -1.30 17.63 5.37
C HIS A 196 -0.56 17.70 6.71
N VAL A 197 -1.34 17.95 7.76
CA VAL A 197 -0.88 17.89 9.15
C VAL A 197 -0.80 16.42 9.57
N GLY A 198 0.29 16.06 10.26
CA GLY A 198 0.60 14.70 10.69
C GLY A 198 1.03 13.80 9.53
N ASP A 199 2.04 12.98 9.77
CA ASP A 199 2.48 11.96 8.82
C ASP A 199 3.05 10.76 9.55
N TRP A 200 2.74 9.55 9.03
CA TRP A 200 3.17 8.27 9.57
C TRP A 200 3.81 7.41 8.49
N GLU A 201 5.14 7.41 8.47
CA GLU A 201 5.93 6.53 7.62
C GLU A 201 6.55 5.39 8.43
N HIS A 202 6.95 4.30 7.76
CA HIS A 202 7.51 3.15 8.49
C HIS A 202 8.45 2.28 7.67
N ASN A 203 9.32 1.59 8.38
CA ASN A 203 10.01 0.41 7.88
C ASN A 203 9.58 -0.82 8.71
N MET A 204 9.65 -2.00 8.12
CA MET A 204 9.46 -3.25 8.83
C MET A 204 10.64 -4.17 8.57
N VAL A 205 11.29 -4.64 9.65
CA VAL A 205 12.35 -5.64 9.59
C VAL A 205 11.80 -6.97 10.10
N ARG A 206 11.92 -8.01 9.26
CA ARG A 206 11.54 -9.37 9.64
C ARG A 206 12.72 -10.11 10.22
N PHE A 207 12.51 -10.71 11.37
CA PHE A 207 13.49 -11.54 12.07
C PHE A 207 13.05 -13.00 12.09
N ARG A 208 14.03 -13.90 11.98
CA ARG A 208 13.88 -15.33 12.28
C ARG A 208 15.01 -15.74 13.22
N ASP A 209 14.66 -16.28 14.39
CA ASP A 209 15.62 -16.63 15.46
C ASP A 209 16.57 -15.45 15.81
N GLY A 210 16.03 -14.23 15.89
CA GLY A 210 16.78 -13.01 16.17
C GLY A 210 17.70 -12.52 15.04
N LYS A 211 17.69 -13.16 13.85
CA LYS A 211 18.47 -12.75 12.67
C LYS A 211 17.53 -12.09 11.66
N PRO A 212 17.90 -10.93 11.09
CA PRO A 212 17.05 -10.27 10.10
C PRO A 212 17.08 -11.03 8.78
N THR A 213 15.91 -11.16 8.14
CA THR A 213 15.73 -11.89 6.88
C THR A 213 15.28 -11.00 5.73
N GLY A 214 14.68 -9.85 6.03
CA GLY A 214 14.22 -8.90 5.02
C GLY A 214 13.75 -7.59 5.64
N ILE A 215 13.59 -6.59 4.79
CA ILE A 215 13.13 -5.25 5.17
C ILE A 215 12.12 -4.74 4.16
N TYR A 216 11.13 -3.97 4.66
CA TYR A 216 10.14 -3.24 3.89
C TYR A 216 10.30 -1.74 4.14
N TYR A 217 10.18 -0.95 3.07
CA TYR A 217 10.19 0.51 3.06
C TYR A 217 8.81 1.00 2.64
N SER A 218 8.13 1.79 3.48
CA SER A 218 6.85 2.39 3.10
C SER A 218 7.07 3.56 2.13
N GLN A 219 6.19 3.68 1.15
CA GLN A 219 6.23 4.72 0.13
C GLN A 219 4.79 5.08 -0.19
N HIS A 220 4.26 6.11 0.45
CA HIS A 220 2.86 6.55 0.30
C HIS A 220 1.86 5.39 0.52
N VAL A 221 1.07 5.03 -0.50
CA VAL A 221 0.12 3.90 -0.46
C VAL A 221 0.75 2.54 -0.79
N SER A 222 2.05 2.50 -1.09
CA SER A 222 2.77 1.29 -1.50
C SER A 222 4.08 1.12 -0.73
N GLY A 223 5.05 0.43 -1.31
CA GLY A 223 6.38 0.29 -0.75
C GLY A 223 7.21 -0.78 -1.43
N SER A 224 8.49 -0.80 -1.12
CA SER A 224 9.47 -1.74 -1.63
C SER A 224 9.96 -2.68 -0.54
N ALA A 225 10.19 -3.95 -0.87
CA ALA A 225 10.72 -4.94 0.06
C ALA A 225 11.94 -5.62 -0.53
N TYR A 226 12.92 -5.88 0.32
CA TYR A 226 14.19 -6.48 -0.03
C TYR A 226 14.52 -7.62 0.92
N ASN A 227 15.19 -8.66 0.42
CA ASN A 227 15.86 -9.61 1.28
C ASN A 227 17.02 -8.93 2.01
N TRP A 228 17.38 -9.39 3.21
CA TRP A 228 18.39 -8.71 4.03
C TRP A 228 19.78 -8.60 3.37
N ASN A 229 20.12 -9.55 2.52
CA ASN A 229 21.41 -9.57 1.79
C ASN A 229 21.31 -8.99 0.37
N ASP A 230 20.23 -8.24 0.07
CA ASP A 230 20.08 -7.64 -1.24
C ASP A 230 21.14 -6.54 -1.46
N LYS A 231 21.74 -6.56 -2.65
CA LYS A 231 22.79 -5.59 -3.04
C LYS A 231 22.27 -4.15 -3.16
N ALA A 232 20.94 -3.98 -3.28
CA ALA A 232 20.30 -2.66 -3.30
C ALA A 232 20.31 -1.97 -1.92
N LEU A 233 20.53 -2.73 -0.84
CA LEU A 233 20.57 -2.19 0.51
C LEU A 233 21.96 -1.61 0.83
N SER A 234 21.99 -0.33 1.17
CA SER A 234 23.17 0.29 1.79
C SER A 234 23.14 0.04 3.30
N MET A 235 24.25 -0.42 3.86
CA MET A 235 24.34 -0.87 5.26
C MET A 235 25.48 -0.18 6.01
N LYS A 236 25.29 0.07 7.32
CA LYS A 236 26.36 0.50 8.24
C LYS A 236 26.28 -0.34 9.51
N GLY A 237 27.32 -1.11 9.81
CA GLY A 237 27.37 -1.95 11.03
C GLY A 237 26.25 -2.99 11.10
N GLY A 238 25.78 -3.50 9.95
CA GLY A 238 24.66 -4.44 9.88
C GLY A 238 23.27 -3.77 9.98
N ARG A 239 23.20 -2.45 9.97
CA ARG A 239 21.96 -1.65 9.99
C ARG A 239 21.70 -1.07 8.61
N PRO A 240 20.49 -1.24 8.03
CA PRO A 240 20.16 -0.70 6.71
C PRO A 240 19.94 0.82 6.78
N PHE A 241 20.38 1.51 5.73
CA PHE A 241 20.02 2.90 5.54
C PHE A 241 18.63 3.01 4.94
N VAL A 242 17.94 4.05 5.37
CA VAL A 242 16.69 4.53 4.85
C VAL A 242 16.91 5.98 4.42
N PHE A 243 16.50 6.33 3.21
CA PHE A 243 16.55 7.69 2.71
C PHE A 243 15.13 8.23 2.68
N SER A 244 14.84 9.21 3.54
CA SER A 244 13.56 9.89 3.64
C SER A 244 13.45 10.91 2.52
N ALA A 245 12.38 10.86 1.75
CA ALA A 245 12.17 11.77 0.65
C ALA A 245 11.82 13.19 1.11
N TYR A 246 12.19 14.17 0.31
CA TYR A 246 11.86 15.57 0.52
C TYR A 246 10.34 15.80 0.55
N GLY A 247 9.86 16.36 1.63
CA GLY A 247 8.46 16.74 1.84
C GLY A 247 7.54 15.59 2.21
N SER A 248 7.55 14.51 1.43
CA SER A 248 6.64 13.36 1.59
C SER A 248 7.11 12.33 2.62
N HIS A 249 8.36 12.42 3.07
CA HIS A 249 9.03 11.49 3.99
C HIS A 249 8.97 10.00 3.56
N ALA A 250 8.55 9.70 2.33
CA ALA A 250 8.53 8.35 1.79
C ALA A 250 9.92 7.70 1.88
N ASN A 251 9.97 6.41 2.22
CA ASN A 251 11.22 5.73 2.56
C ASN A 251 11.80 4.96 1.39
N TYR A 252 13.09 5.18 1.10
CA TYR A 252 13.82 4.53 0.01
C TYR A 252 15.11 3.87 0.49
N ALA A 253 15.57 2.84 -0.27
CA ALA A 253 16.81 2.13 0.03
C ALA A 253 18.07 2.83 -0.52
N SER A 254 17.91 3.86 -1.36
CA SER A 254 19.00 4.61 -1.99
C SER A 254 18.66 6.08 -2.13
N THR A 255 19.69 6.92 -2.30
CA THR A 255 19.56 8.30 -2.71
C THR A 255 19.15 8.43 -4.17
N GLY A 256 18.74 9.64 -4.58
CA GLY A 256 18.40 9.99 -5.96
C GLY A 256 16.92 10.25 -6.15
N ASN A 257 16.52 10.28 -7.42
CA ASN A 257 15.16 10.57 -7.83
C ASN A 257 14.39 9.28 -8.00
N HIS A 258 13.30 9.12 -7.28
CA HIS A 258 12.44 7.95 -7.31
C HIS A 258 11.09 8.33 -7.88
N VAL A 259 10.70 7.67 -8.97
CA VAL A 259 9.36 7.82 -9.53
C VAL A 259 8.40 7.01 -8.66
N HIS A 260 7.59 7.74 -7.87
CA HIS A 260 6.65 7.11 -6.97
C HIS A 260 5.38 6.66 -7.67
N ASP A 261 4.75 7.56 -8.39
CA ASP A 261 3.54 7.30 -9.15
C ASP A 261 3.59 7.92 -10.54
N ALA A 262 2.42 8.02 -11.13
CA ALA A 262 2.25 8.43 -12.51
C ALA A 262 2.77 9.83 -12.86
N ALA A 263 2.92 10.69 -11.90
CA ALA A 263 3.25 12.09 -12.13
C ALA A 263 4.35 12.61 -11.22
N LEU A 264 4.61 11.94 -10.09
CA LEU A 264 5.42 12.49 -9.01
C LEU A 264 6.76 11.78 -8.85
N VAL A 265 7.79 12.56 -8.57
CA VAL A 265 9.15 12.12 -8.24
C VAL A 265 9.46 12.50 -6.80
N ASP A 266 9.85 11.50 -6.02
CA ASP A 266 10.43 11.72 -4.70
C ASP A 266 11.95 11.92 -4.80
N PHE A 267 12.47 12.91 -4.11
CA PHE A 267 13.89 13.23 -4.07
C PHE A 267 14.47 12.80 -2.74
N CYS A 268 15.53 11.98 -2.78
CA CYS A 268 16.23 11.50 -1.60
C CYS A 268 17.71 11.86 -1.65
N ASP A 269 18.25 12.30 -0.53
CA ASP A 269 19.69 12.51 -0.36
C ASP A 269 20.20 11.98 1.00
N ALA A 270 21.46 12.22 1.31
CA ALA A 270 22.07 11.88 2.59
C ALA A 270 22.36 13.17 3.37
N GLY A 271 21.33 13.81 3.88
CA GLY A 271 21.44 15.03 4.67
C GLY A 271 21.83 14.75 6.12
N ARG A 272 20.89 14.82 7.08
CA ARG A 272 21.16 14.56 8.50
C ARG A 272 20.81 13.12 8.86
N LEU A 273 21.76 12.40 9.47
CA LEU A 273 21.53 11.04 9.96
C LEU A 273 20.71 11.06 11.25
N TRP A 274 19.64 10.29 11.27
CA TRP A 274 18.81 10.03 12.44
C TRP A 274 18.89 8.57 12.82
N ASP A 275 19.06 8.27 14.11
CA ASP A 275 18.92 6.94 14.70
C ASP A 275 17.59 6.85 15.46
N PRO A 276 16.53 6.31 14.85
CA PRO A 276 15.20 6.34 15.44
C PRO A 276 15.09 5.68 16.80
N VAL A 277 15.86 4.60 17.04
CA VAL A 277 15.76 3.83 18.30
C VAL A 277 16.34 4.55 19.51
N LEU A 278 17.09 5.64 19.30
CA LEU A 278 17.59 6.48 20.37
C LEU A 278 16.52 7.43 20.94
N SER A 279 15.39 7.58 20.23
CA SER A 279 14.26 8.44 20.61
C SER A 279 12.94 7.73 20.27
N ALA A 280 12.70 6.55 20.87
CA ALA A 280 11.59 5.68 20.51
C ALA A 280 10.80 5.17 21.72
N TYR A 281 9.52 4.94 21.48
CA TYR A 281 8.67 4.09 22.29
C TYR A 281 8.68 2.66 21.72
N PHE A 282 8.79 1.65 22.57
CA PHE A 282 8.84 0.24 22.18
C PHE A 282 7.61 -0.49 22.67
N TYR A 283 7.06 -1.36 21.84
CA TYR A 283 5.87 -2.13 22.15
C TYR A 283 5.97 -3.56 21.59
N HIS A 284 5.25 -4.46 22.25
CA HIS A 284 4.88 -5.76 21.73
C HIS A 284 3.39 -5.75 21.40
N LEU A 285 3.03 -6.21 20.21
CA LEU A 285 1.65 -6.41 19.76
C LEU A 285 1.40 -7.92 19.68
N ASP A 286 0.47 -8.40 20.48
CA ASP A 286 -0.03 -9.78 20.34
C ASP A 286 -0.96 -9.86 19.10
N PRO A 287 -0.61 -10.63 18.05
CA PRO A 287 -1.40 -10.70 16.84
C PRO A 287 -2.76 -11.37 17.00
N ALA A 288 -2.97 -12.15 18.09
CA ALA A 288 -4.23 -12.85 18.33
C ALA A 288 -5.26 -11.97 19.04
N SER A 289 -4.84 -11.28 20.11
CA SER A 289 -5.70 -10.38 20.89
C SER A 289 -5.64 -8.93 20.44
N PHE A 290 -4.68 -8.59 19.61
CA PHE A 290 -4.36 -7.22 19.16
C PHE A 290 -4.03 -6.27 20.35
N LYS A 291 -3.55 -6.85 21.46
CA LYS A 291 -3.16 -6.10 22.66
C LYS A 291 -1.75 -5.56 22.53
N LEU A 292 -1.61 -4.24 22.68
CA LEU A 292 -0.33 -3.55 22.73
C LEU A 292 0.21 -3.52 24.16
N THR A 293 1.47 -3.90 24.35
CA THR A 293 2.16 -3.90 25.65
C THR A 293 3.45 -3.10 25.54
N ARG A 294 3.69 -2.17 26.47
CA ARG A 294 4.91 -1.35 26.52
C ARG A 294 6.13 -2.20 26.85
N LEU A 295 7.21 -1.99 26.08
CA LEU A 295 8.53 -2.55 26.33
C LEU A 295 9.53 -1.45 26.73
N PHE A 296 10.63 -1.85 27.39
CA PHE A 296 11.68 -0.95 27.84
C PHE A 296 13.04 -1.46 27.41
N LEU A 297 13.98 -0.56 27.15
CA LEU A 297 15.36 -0.94 26.91
C LEU A 297 15.97 -1.48 28.20
N SER A 298 16.93 -2.40 28.08
CA SER A 298 17.65 -2.96 29.24
C SER A 298 18.28 -1.83 30.06
N GLY A 299 18.04 -1.85 31.39
CA GLY A 299 18.50 -0.82 32.32
C GLY A 299 17.63 0.42 32.42
N ALA A 300 16.54 0.53 31.65
CA ALA A 300 15.59 1.63 31.82
C ALA A 300 14.69 1.42 33.03
N ASN A 301 14.39 2.52 33.74
CA ASN A 301 13.50 2.47 34.93
C ASN A 301 12.04 2.32 34.44
N SER A 302 11.46 1.13 34.55
CA SER A 302 10.11 0.78 34.07
C SER A 302 9.00 1.07 35.09
N SER A 303 9.33 1.29 36.35
CA SER A 303 8.35 1.25 37.48
C SER A 303 7.45 2.50 37.55
N ALA A 304 7.80 3.61 36.88
CA ALA A 304 7.03 4.87 36.92
C ALA A 304 6.58 5.34 35.53
N ALA A 305 6.84 4.56 34.47
CA ALA A 305 6.54 5.00 33.11
C ALA A 305 5.08 4.70 32.72
N SER A 306 4.38 5.70 32.19
CA SER A 306 3.07 5.54 31.57
C SER A 306 3.11 4.51 30.44
N ASN A 307 2.03 3.77 30.24
CA ASN A 307 1.97 2.73 29.20
C ASN A 307 1.93 3.32 27.80
N PHE A 308 1.31 4.48 27.61
CA PHE A 308 1.19 5.17 26.32
C PHE A 308 0.75 4.25 25.18
N THR A 309 -0.36 3.54 25.39
CA THR A 309 -0.86 2.54 24.40
C THR A 309 -2.11 2.99 23.67
N SER A 310 -2.87 3.94 24.21
CA SER A 310 -4.16 4.35 23.68
C SER A 310 -4.03 5.01 22.29
N PHE A 311 -2.97 5.75 22.04
CA PHE A 311 -2.72 6.39 20.74
C PHE A 311 -2.74 5.40 19.57
N PHE A 312 -2.27 4.18 19.80
CA PHE A 312 -2.22 3.13 18.79
C PHE A 312 -3.61 2.73 18.30
N TYR A 313 -4.58 2.70 19.20
CA TYR A 313 -5.96 2.29 18.89
C TYR A 313 -6.80 3.43 18.28
N PHE A 314 -6.31 4.64 18.25
CA PHE A 314 -7.01 5.76 17.62
C PHE A 314 -7.14 5.54 16.11
N THR A 315 -8.38 5.45 15.64
CA THR A 315 -8.72 5.17 14.22
C THR A 315 -9.02 6.43 13.42
N GLY A 316 -8.97 7.59 14.06
CA GLY A 316 -9.20 8.87 13.42
C GLY A 316 -8.02 9.39 12.60
N ILE A 317 -8.08 10.65 12.24
CA ILE A 317 -7.13 11.36 11.41
C ILE A 317 -6.12 12.09 12.31
N TRP A 318 -4.82 11.89 12.05
CA TRP A 318 -3.72 12.53 12.80
C TRP A 318 -3.37 13.93 12.27
N GLY A 319 -4.36 14.69 11.90
CA GLY A 319 -4.22 16.04 11.36
C GLY A 319 -5.58 16.61 10.98
N ASP A 320 -5.56 17.63 10.15
CA ASP A 320 -6.79 18.28 9.66
C ASP A 320 -7.57 17.36 8.72
N GLU A 321 -8.88 17.53 8.67
CA GLU A 321 -9.67 17.09 7.52
C GLU A 321 -9.35 17.96 6.30
N GLN A 322 -9.49 17.40 5.10
CA GLN A 322 -9.34 18.18 3.87
C GLN A 322 -10.27 19.39 3.91
N TYR A 323 -9.69 20.57 3.66
CA TYR A 323 -10.49 21.77 3.59
C TYR A 323 -11.44 21.74 2.38
N PRO A 324 -12.68 22.24 2.53
CA PRO A 324 -13.61 22.33 1.41
C PRO A 324 -13.15 23.36 0.37
N ASP A 325 -13.68 23.27 -0.84
CA ASP A 325 -13.25 24.10 -1.97
C ASP A 325 -13.54 25.61 -1.78
N ASN A 326 -14.48 25.94 -0.91
CA ASN A 326 -14.82 27.32 -0.57
C ASN A 326 -13.98 27.89 0.60
N ASP A 327 -13.09 27.09 1.20
CA ASP A 327 -12.16 27.58 2.22
C ASP A 327 -11.07 28.40 1.56
N ILE A 328 -10.79 29.60 2.10
CA ILE A 328 -9.77 30.51 1.54
C ILE A 328 -8.36 29.90 1.50
N ARG A 329 -8.06 28.94 2.38
CA ARG A 329 -6.79 28.24 2.44
C ARG A 329 -6.64 27.19 1.34
N GLN A 330 -7.76 26.64 0.85
CA GLN A 330 -7.75 25.60 -0.15
C GLN A 330 -7.49 26.16 -1.54
N LYS A 331 -6.60 25.50 -2.25
CA LYS A 331 -6.34 25.74 -3.67
C LYS A 331 -6.49 24.43 -4.41
N THR A 332 -7.03 24.51 -5.60
CA THR A 332 -7.19 23.33 -6.48
C THR A 332 -6.39 23.57 -7.75
N VAL A 333 -5.53 22.61 -8.11
CA VAL A 333 -4.80 22.66 -9.38
C VAL A 333 -5.80 22.45 -10.52
N PRO A 334 -5.93 23.41 -11.43
CA PRO A 334 -6.85 23.29 -12.58
C PRO A 334 -6.60 22.02 -13.39
N HIS A 335 -7.64 21.45 -13.97
CA HIS A 335 -7.64 20.24 -14.81
C HIS A 335 -7.27 18.93 -14.12
N PHE A 336 -6.53 18.94 -12.99
CA PHE A 336 -6.11 17.74 -12.29
C PHE A 336 -6.93 17.45 -11.02
N GLY A 337 -7.66 18.46 -10.51
CA GLY A 337 -8.42 18.33 -9.27
C GLY A 337 -7.56 18.10 -8.02
N LEU A 338 -6.25 18.30 -8.11
CA LEU A 338 -5.34 18.15 -6.98
C LEU A 338 -5.55 19.30 -6.00
N LYS A 339 -5.67 18.95 -4.72
CA LYS A 339 -5.89 19.90 -3.63
C LYS A 339 -4.59 20.28 -2.97
N ARG A 340 -4.46 21.54 -2.56
CA ARG A 340 -3.32 22.00 -1.77
C ARG A 340 -3.28 21.24 -0.45
N PHE A 341 -4.37 21.27 0.31
CA PHE A 341 -4.47 20.59 1.59
C PHE A 341 -5.39 19.38 1.48
N VAL A 342 -4.91 18.23 1.92
CA VAL A 342 -5.65 16.98 1.98
C VAL A 342 -5.80 16.53 3.44
N SER A 343 -6.63 15.52 3.69
CA SER A 343 -6.78 14.99 5.04
C SER A 343 -5.48 14.34 5.52
N GLY A 344 -5.14 14.55 6.79
CA GLY A 344 -4.06 13.85 7.46
C GLY A 344 -4.24 12.32 7.45
N PRO A 345 -3.20 11.55 7.75
CA PRO A 345 -3.23 10.09 7.73
C PRO A 345 -3.95 9.52 8.96
N GLN A 346 -4.31 8.24 8.86
CA GLN A 346 -4.62 7.44 10.03
C GLN A 346 -3.34 6.89 10.67
N GLY A 347 -3.41 6.54 11.97
CA GLY A 347 -2.28 6.05 12.73
C GLY A 347 -1.80 4.63 12.36
N PRO A 348 -0.83 4.09 13.12
CA PRO A 348 -0.21 2.79 12.87
C PRO A 348 -1.16 1.59 12.80
N ILE A 349 -2.29 1.64 13.50
CA ILE A 349 -3.27 0.54 13.57
C ILE A 349 -3.76 0.07 12.19
N VAL A 350 -3.85 0.98 11.20
CA VAL A 350 -4.36 0.66 9.85
C VAL A 350 -3.28 0.19 8.88
N LYS A 351 -2.02 0.15 9.30
CA LYS A 351 -0.87 -0.17 8.43
C LYS A 351 -0.63 -1.67 8.23
N ASN A 352 -1.62 -2.54 8.51
CA ASN A 352 -1.54 -3.99 8.34
C ASN A 352 -0.29 -4.62 8.99
N LEU A 353 -0.31 -4.68 10.34
CA LEU A 353 0.85 -5.14 11.13
C LEU A 353 1.02 -6.66 11.11
N VAL A 354 -0.05 -7.43 10.90
CA VAL A 354 0.03 -8.89 10.83
C VAL A 354 0.14 -9.31 9.36
N ARG A 355 1.37 -9.46 8.85
CA ARG A 355 1.67 -9.71 7.43
C ARG A 355 2.14 -11.14 7.18
N LYS A 356 1.69 -11.77 6.08
CA LYS A 356 2.23 -13.04 5.60
C LYS A 356 3.61 -12.85 4.98
N GLY A 357 3.72 -11.92 4.03
CA GLY A 357 4.95 -11.51 3.36
C GLY A 357 5.59 -10.27 3.98
N LEU A 358 6.63 -9.73 3.33
CA LEU A 358 7.22 -8.44 3.70
C LEU A 358 6.27 -7.27 3.34
N HIS A 359 5.58 -7.37 2.23
CA HIS A 359 4.56 -6.39 1.83
C HIS A 359 3.27 -6.53 2.64
N PRO A 360 2.49 -5.45 2.81
CA PRO A 360 1.12 -5.55 3.30
C PRO A 360 0.30 -6.53 2.46
N ASP A 361 -0.51 -7.39 3.11
CA ASP A 361 -1.28 -8.41 2.40
C ASP A 361 -2.42 -7.82 1.55
N GLN A 362 -2.92 -6.65 1.95
CA GLN A 362 -3.91 -5.90 1.19
C GLN A 362 -3.19 -4.87 0.31
N ARG A 363 -2.92 -5.27 -0.93
CA ARG A 363 -2.55 -4.29 -1.96
C ARG A 363 -3.83 -3.74 -2.55
N GLU A 364 -4.03 -2.44 -2.47
CA GLU A 364 -5.02 -1.77 -3.30
C GLU A 364 -4.72 -2.09 -4.77
N LYS A 365 -5.71 -2.64 -5.48
CA LYS A 365 -5.58 -2.86 -6.92
C LYS A 365 -5.43 -1.49 -7.56
N LYS A 366 -4.23 -1.18 -8.07
CA LYS A 366 -4.01 0.07 -8.79
C LYS A 366 -4.99 0.11 -9.99
N PRO A 367 -5.78 1.18 -10.14
CA PRO A 367 -6.61 1.36 -11.31
C PRO A 367 -5.76 1.18 -12.59
N TRP A 368 -6.36 0.66 -13.66
CA TRP A 368 -5.65 0.42 -14.92
C TRP A 368 -4.88 1.65 -15.43
N MET A 369 -5.41 2.85 -15.17
CA MET A 369 -4.78 4.12 -15.53
C MET A 369 -3.46 4.31 -14.77
N GLN A 370 -3.40 4.03 -13.46
CA GLN A 370 -2.15 4.07 -12.68
C GLN A 370 -1.14 3.03 -13.18
N TRP A 371 -1.61 1.86 -13.61
CA TRP A 371 -0.76 0.86 -14.24
C TRP A 371 -0.19 1.34 -15.58
N ALA A 372 -1.04 1.90 -16.46
CA ALA A 372 -0.62 2.44 -17.76
C ALA A 372 0.40 3.58 -17.60
N VAL A 373 0.12 4.49 -16.66
CA VAL A 373 1.05 5.58 -16.34
C VAL A 373 2.32 5.06 -15.69
N GLY A 374 2.25 4.03 -14.83
CA GLY A 374 3.43 3.36 -14.29
C GLY A 374 4.35 2.79 -15.37
N ILE A 375 3.78 2.18 -16.43
CA ILE A 375 4.54 1.73 -17.61
C ILE A 375 5.17 2.92 -18.33
N PHE A 376 4.37 3.97 -18.60
CA PHE A 376 4.87 5.19 -19.22
C PHE A 376 6.04 5.77 -18.43
N MET A 377 5.93 5.86 -17.12
CA MET A 377 6.95 6.43 -16.26
C MET A 377 8.20 5.55 -16.14
N PHE A 378 8.06 4.24 -16.20
CA PHE A 378 9.20 3.32 -16.27
C PHE A 378 10.06 3.57 -17.51
N TRP A 379 9.42 3.85 -18.64
CA TRP A 379 10.10 4.11 -19.91
C TRP A 379 10.52 5.58 -20.08
N TYR A 380 9.91 6.51 -19.33
CA TYR A 380 10.10 7.94 -19.50
C TYR A 380 11.56 8.40 -19.35
N PRO A 381 12.30 8.02 -18.29
CA PRO A 381 13.66 8.52 -18.09
C PRO A 381 14.64 8.10 -19.19
N CYS A 382 14.46 6.87 -19.73
CA CYS A 382 15.38 6.33 -20.71
C CYS A 382 14.99 6.67 -22.16
N CYS A 383 13.69 6.62 -22.48
CA CYS A 383 13.27 6.36 -23.85
C CYS A 383 12.22 7.33 -24.40
N ILE A 384 11.54 8.09 -23.52
CA ILE A 384 10.40 8.94 -23.89
C ILE A 384 10.70 10.43 -23.75
N ARG A 385 11.84 10.83 -23.18
CA ARG A 385 12.19 12.23 -22.94
C ARG A 385 12.88 12.87 -24.15
N GLY A 386 12.38 14.03 -24.58
CA GLY A 386 12.98 14.84 -25.64
C GLY A 386 13.09 14.11 -27.00
N TRP A 387 14.23 14.20 -27.66
CA TRP A 387 14.47 13.55 -28.96
C TRP A 387 14.41 12.01 -28.90
N ARG A 388 14.64 11.42 -27.73
CA ARG A 388 14.58 9.97 -27.52
C ARG A 388 13.17 9.42 -27.75
N LEU A 389 12.12 10.23 -27.50
CA LEU A 389 10.73 9.87 -27.82
C LEU A 389 10.58 9.54 -29.32
N TRP A 390 11.11 10.39 -30.17
CA TRP A 390 11.02 10.20 -31.63
C TRP A 390 11.77 8.95 -32.08
N VAL A 391 12.93 8.69 -31.51
CA VAL A 391 13.69 7.45 -31.78
C VAL A 391 12.91 6.22 -31.33
N SER A 392 12.36 6.24 -30.10
CA SER A 392 11.57 5.12 -29.55
C SER A 392 10.32 4.85 -30.41
N LEU A 393 9.59 5.90 -30.79
CA LEU A 393 8.45 5.79 -31.70
C LEU A 393 8.85 5.21 -33.05
N SER A 394 9.97 5.67 -33.62
CA SER A 394 10.47 5.15 -34.90
C SER A 394 10.83 3.66 -34.81
N VAL A 395 11.46 3.24 -33.70
CA VAL A 395 11.79 1.84 -33.47
C VAL A 395 10.52 1.00 -33.33
N ILE A 396 9.51 1.47 -32.57
CA ILE A 396 8.23 0.76 -32.41
C ILE A 396 7.50 0.62 -33.75
N VAL A 397 7.40 1.72 -34.50
CA VAL A 397 6.77 1.71 -35.83
C VAL A 397 7.52 0.78 -36.80
N GLY A 398 8.84 0.85 -36.80
CA GLY A 398 9.69 -0.06 -37.58
C GLY A 398 9.46 -1.55 -37.21
N PHE A 399 9.36 -1.84 -35.93
CA PHE A 399 9.06 -3.20 -35.45
C PHE A 399 7.67 -3.68 -35.89
N ILE A 400 6.65 -2.83 -35.81
CA ILE A 400 5.28 -3.15 -36.27
C ILE A 400 5.28 -3.45 -37.77
N ILE A 401 5.98 -2.62 -38.55
CA ILE A 401 6.09 -2.80 -40.02
C ILE A 401 6.81 -4.13 -40.31
N LEU A 402 7.95 -4.39 -39.69
CA LEU A 402 8.72 -5.64 -39.87
C LEU A 402 7.88 -6.86 -39.49
N THR A 403 7.15 -6.80 -38.38
CA THR A 403 6.27 -7.87 -37.94
C THR A 403 5.14 -8.12 -38.96
N ALA A 404 4.51 -7.07 -39.47
CA ALA A 404 3.48 -7.18 -40.48
C ALA A 404 4.02 -7.79 -41.80
N PHE A 405 5.23 -7.37 -42.20
CA PHE A 405 5.91 -8.00 -43.34
C PHE A 405 6.27 -9.46 -43.11
N GLY A 406 6.80 -9.77 -41.92
CA GLY A 406 7.13 -11.14 -41.49
C GLY A 406 5.89 -12.06 -41.51
N ILE A 407 4.76 -11.58 -40.97
CA ILE A 407 3.49 -12.32 -40.98
C ILE A 407 3.00 -12.51 -42.44
N ARG A 408 3.01 -11.47 -43.28
CA ARG A 408 2.65 -11.58 -44.70
C ARG A 408 3.56 -12.56 -45.44
N TYR A 409 4.87 -12.48 -45.21
CA TYR A 409 5.81 -13.39 -45.84
C TYR A 409 5.60 -14.83 -45.35
N GLY A 410 5.40 -15.03 -44.05
CA GLY A 410 5.10 -16.34 -43.45
C GLY A 410 3.83 -16.95 -44.02
N ILE A 411 2.74 -16.18 -44.13
CA ILE A 411 1.47 -16.62 -44.75
C ILE A 411 1.69 -16.97 -46.25
N LYS A 412 2.44 -16.14 -46.99
CA LYS A 412 2.73 -16.40 -48.38
C LYS A 412 3.58 -17.66 -48.56
N LYS A 413 4.59 -17.87 -47.72
CA LYS A 413 5.42 -19.08 -47.72
C LYS A 413 4.59 -20.31 -47.36
N TYR A 414 3.77 -20.24 -46.29
CA TYR A 414 2.88 -21.32 -45.86
C TYR A 414 1.91 -21.73 -46.96
N ARG A 415 1.28 -20.75 -47.64
CA ARG A 415 0.35 -21.01 -48.79
C ARG A 415 1.05 -21.68 -49.95
N ARG A 416 2.32 -21.29 -50.25
CA ARG A 416 3.12 -21.94 -51.30
C ARG A 416 3.49 -23.40 -50.92
N THR A 417 3.86 -23.66 -49.69
CA THR A 417 4.27 -25.02 -49.26
C THR A 417 3.09 -25.97 -49.13
N LYS A 418 1.87 -25.45 -48.86
CA LYS A 418 0.63 -26.23 -48.75
C LYS A 418 -0.14 -26.36 -50.06
N GLY A 419 0.42 -25.90 -51.21
CA GLY A 419 -0.22 -26.03 -52.53
C GLY A 419 -1.44 -25.16 -52.75
N TYR A 420 -1.70 -24.15 -51.94
CA TYR A 420 -2.75 -23.22 -52.16
C TYR A 420 -2.43 -22.33 -53.38
N LYS A 421 -3.01 -22.63 -54.54
CA LYS A 421 -2.99 -21.72 -55.69
C LYS A 421 -4.08 -20.65 -55.49
N LYS A 422 -3.73 -19.41 -55.85
CA LYS A 422 -4.72 -18.32 -55.96
C LYS A 422 -5.67 -18.67 -57.08
N LEU A 423 -6.94 -18.91 -56.80
CA LEU A 423 -7.97 -19.01 -57.82
C LEU A 423 -8.07 -17.63 -58.46
N GLU A 424 -7.65 -17.50 -59.72
CA GLU A 424 -7.97 -16.35 -60.55
C GLU A 424 -9.45 -16.48 -60.89
N THR A 425 -10.21 -15.41 -60.67
CA THR A 425 -11.66 -15.31 -60.93
C THR A 425 -12.05 -15.51 -62.40
N THR A 426 -11.07 -15.65 -63.26
CA THR A 426 -11.26 -15.88 -64.71
C THR A 426 -11.27 -17.36 -65.14
N ASP A 427 -10.96 -18.28 -64.20
CA ASP A 427 -10.80 -19.70 -64.54
C ASP A 427 -11.98 -20.59 -64.08
N ILE A 428 -13.13 -20.03 -63.75
CA ILE A 428 -14.36 -20.80 -63.58
C ILE A 428 -15.14 -20.73 -64.89
N PRO A 429 -15.08 -21.75 -65.73
CA PRO A 429 -15.96 -21.82 -66.91
C PRO A 429 -17.38 -22.01 -66.38
N LEU A 430 -18.23 -21.02 -66.61
CA LEU A 430 -19.64 -21.02 -66.24
C LEU A 430 -20.48 -21.98 -67.11
N ASN A 431 -19.87 -22.90 -67.85
CA ASN A 431 -20.55 -23.71 -68.87
C ASN A 431 -20.58 -25.20 -68.56
N ASP A 432 -20.45 -25.63 -67.35
CA ASP A 432 -20.64 -27.08 -67.04
C ASP A 432 -21.63 -27.34 -65.90
N MET A 433 -22.79 -26.70 -66.00
CA MET A 433 -23.97 -27.18 -65.32
C MET A 433 -24.95 -27.70 -66.37
N SER A 434 -24.59 -28.82 -67.01
CA SER A 434 -25.58 -29.64 -67.67
C SER A 434 -26.44 -30.30 -66.56
N TYR A 435 -27.63 -29.77 -66.44
CA TYR A 435 -28.70 -30.42 -65.71
C TYR A 435 -28.95 -31.79 -66.32
N ARG A 436 -28.58 -32.84 -65.59
CA ARG A 436 -29.10 -34.17 -65.81
C ARG A 436 -30.39 -34.30 -65.05
N GLU A 437 -31.51 -34.03 -65.76
CA GLU A 437 -32.82 -34.48 -65.32
C GLU A 437 -32.82 -36.01 -65.28
N GLU A 438 -32.89 -36.62 -64.12
CA GLU A 438 -33.41 -37.94 -63.92
C GLU A 438 -34.68 -37.84 -63.06
N SER A 439 -35.80 -37.96 -63.75
CA SER A 439 -37.15 -38.23 -63.25
C SER A 439 -37.17 -39.54 -62.48
N SER A 440 -37.68 -39.54 -61.27
CA SER A 440 -38.70 -40.55 -60.87
C SER A 440 -39.16 -40.31 -59.42
N GLY A 441 -40.45 -40.12 -59.28
CA GLY A 441 -41.30 -40.80 -58.33
C GLY A 441 -41.55 -40.16 -56.97
N LEU A 442 -42.63 -39.45 -56.94
CA LEU A 442 -43.71 -39.53 -55.93
C LEU A 442 -43.34 -40.03 -54.52
N HIS A 443 -43.45 -39.19 -53.50
CA HIS A 443 -44.56 -39.36 -52.54
C HIS A 443 -44.73 -38.05 -51.72
N HIS A 444 -46.00 -37.70 -51.62
CA HIS A 444 -46.69 -36.81 -50.71
C HIS A 444 -46.29 -37.10 -49.25
N ASP A 445 -46.12 -36.05 -48.45
CA ASP A 445 -47.03 -35.76 -47.37
C ASP A 445 -46.76 -34.36 -46.82
N GLN A 446 -47.85 -33.69 -46.65
CA GLN A 446 -48.16 -32.44 -46.01
C GLN A 446 -47.84 -32.54 -44.50
N ASP A 447 -47.50 -31.45 -43.92
CA ASP A 447 -48.12 -30.73 -42.81
C ASP A 447 -47.07 -29.80 -42.18
N ASP A 448 -47.21 -28.52 -42.39
CA ASP A 448 -47.88 -27.54 -41.56
C ASP A 448 -47.19 -27.13 -40.25
N PHE A 449 -47.21 -25.88 -40.05
CA PHE A 449 -47.21 -25.03 -38.86
C PHE A 449 -45.96 -24.20 -38.54
N ASP A 450 -46.11 -22.97 -38.97
CA ASP A 450 -46.27 -21.73 -38.16
C ASP A 450 -45.07 -21.24 -37.30
N ALA A 451 -44.59 -20.14 -37.72
CA ALA A 451 -44.62 -18.77 -37.20
C ALA A 451 -44.38 -18.53 -35.69
N ARG A 452 -43.55 -17.61 -35.46
CA ARG A 452 -43.50 -16.44 -34.52
C ARG A 452 -42.13 -16.32 -33.90
N ASP A 453 -41.48 -15.28 -34.15
CA ASP A 453 -41.62 -13.91 -33.67
C ASP A 453 -40.82 -13.61 -32.39
N GLU A 454 -39.97 -12.60 -32.50
CA GLU A 454 -39.61 -11.60 -31.51
C GLU A 454 -38.88 -12.05 -30.22
N ARG A 455 -37.76 -11.60 -29.92
CA ARG A 455 -37.20 -10.27 -29.50
C ARG A 455 -35.70 -10.33 -29.33
#